data_c67618b2d3776cc99c7d66f6aaf5c35d
#
_entry.id   c67618b2d3776cc99c7d66f6aaf5c35d
#
_cell.length_a   1.000
_cell.length_b   1.000
_cell.length_c   1.000
_cell.angle_alpha   90.00
_cell.angle_beta   90.00
_cell.angle_gamma   90.00
#
_symmetry.space_group_name_H-M   'P 1'
#
loop_
_entity.id
_entity.type
_entity.pdbx_description
1 polymer ?
#
loop_
_entity_poly.entity_id
_entity_poly.type
_entity_poly.pdbx_seq_one_letter_code
_entity_poly.pdbx_strand_id
1 'polypeptide(L)'
;MTLLRFLLPLPLLAFLPFANASAATKSFLGAGGMVRLSYPSALTPTRNFAGRALMNAGWRQIWDGSPVGRGVGIVRFWQVAKPSDGQGQVTEMVQVGFSRSAAVVATCGTAGLKSGSGRRLPNRMLGGHRWTVYANGDAGMSQQVNATNLRTVVDGTCYAVDRVTYAVKAAAPARNAPTQAVAAAQMDAIVATIKIGRRR
;
A
#
# COMPACT_ATOMS: atom_id res chain seq x y z
N MET A 1 3.66 -62.66 -40.19
CA MET A 1 4.26 -61.73 -39.21
C MET A 1 3.22 -60.68 -38.86
N THR A 2 2.51 -60.85 -37.73
CA THR A 2 1.39 -60.00 -37.30
C THR A 2 1.87 -59.08 -36.18
N LEU A 3 1.98 -57.77 -36.44
CA LEU A 3 2.39 -56.74 -35.49
C LEU A 3 1.21 -56.35 -34.59
N LEU A 4 1.28 -56.78 -33.32
CA LEU A 4 0.35 -56.41 -32.24
C LEU A 4 0.68 -54.99 -31.75
N ARG A 5 -0.19 -54.00 -32.03
CA ARG A 5 -0.08 -52.64 -31.49
C ARG A 5 -0.69 -52.56 -30.10
N PHE A 6 0.15 -52.41 -29.07
CA PHE A 6 -0.24 -52.07 -27.73
C PHE A 6 -0.62 -50.57 -27.65
N LEU A 7 -1.90 -50.29 -27.42
CA LEU A 7 -2.41 -48.96 -27.05
C LEU A 7 -2.30 -48.85 -25.52
N LEU A 8 -1.37 -48.02 -25.04
CA LEU A 8 -1.31 -47.63 -23.63
C LEU A 8 -2.41 -46.53 -23.37
N PRO A 9 -3.22 -46.67 -22.30
CA PRO A 9 -4.14 -45.59 -21.93
C PRO A 9 -3.34 -44.45 -21.26
N LEU A 10 -3.50 -43.23 -21.78
CA LEU A 10 -3.03 -42.00 -21.11
C LEU A 10 -3.85 -41.77 -19.83
N PRO A 11 -3.21 -41.50 -18.68
CA PRO A 11 -3.91 -41.09 -17.48
C PRO A 11 -4.48 -39.67 -17.67
N LEU A 12 -5.79 -39.54 -17.53
CA LEU A 12 -6.51 -38.27 -17.48
C LEU A 12 -6.14 -37.57 -16.17
N LEU A 13 -5.21 -36.62 -16.21
CA LEU A 13 -4.91 -35.73 -15.08
C LEU A 13 -6.10 -34.81 -14.87
N ALA A 14 -6.92 -35.14 -13.87
CA ALA A 14 -8.00 -34.26 -13.40
C ALA A 14 -7.39 -32.99 -12.77
N PHE A 15 -7.44 -31.88 -13.48
CA PHE A 15 -7.16 -30.56 -12.92
C PHE A 15 -8.26 -30.21 -11.92
N LEU A 16 -7.99 -30.40 -10.63
CA LEU A 16 -8.81 -29.86 -9.57
C LEU A 16 -8.67 -28.34 -9.58
N PRO A 17 -9.74 -27.57 -9.72
CA PRO A 17 -9.66 -26.12 -9.59
C PRO A 17 -9.30 -25.82 -8.12
N PHE A 18 -8.12 -25.22 -7.89
CA PHE A 18 -7.82 -24.61 -6.62
C PHE A 18 -8.82 -23.47 -6.38
N ALA A 19 -9.84 -23.74 -5.58
CA ALA A 19 -10.72 -22.69 -5.08
C ALA A 19 -9.87 -21.77 -4.20
N ASN A 20 -9.44 -20.63 -4.75
CA ASN A 20 -8.88 -19.54 -3.98
C ASN A 20 -9.96 -19.07 -3.00
N ALA A 21 -9.88 -19.50 -1.75
CA ALA A 21 -10.73 -18.99 -0.68
C ALA A 21 -10.52 -17.46 -0.64
N SER A 22 -11.52 -16.71 -1.14
CA SER A 22 -11.51 -15.26 -1.08
C SER A 22 -11.43 -14.85 0.39
N ALA A 23 -10.33 -14.24 0.81
CA ALA A 23 -10.19 -13.78 2.18
C ALA A 23 -11.32 -12.80 2.50
N ALA A 24 -11.98 -12.97 3.63
CA ALA A 24 -13.07 -12.10 4.08
C ALA A 24 -12.58 -10.64 4.12
N THR A 25 -13.40 -9.72 3.59
CA THR A 25 -13.06 -8.29 3.53
C THR A 25 -14.01 -7.47 4.39
N LYS A 26 -13.50 -6.38 4.93
CA LYS A 26 -14.24 -5.32 5.64
C LYS A 26 -14.14 -4.02 4.87
N SER A 27 -15.08 -3.11 5.11
CA SER A 27 -15.06 -1.76 4.54
C SER A 27 -14.66 -0.73 5.59
N PHE A 28 -13.90 0.27 5.17
CA PHE A 28 -13.57 1.45 5.96
C PHE A 28 -14.20 2.69 5.30
N LEU A 29 -14.77 3.57 6.14
CA LEU A 29 -15.32 4.85 5.73
C LEU A 29 -14.69 5.94 6.58
N GLY A 30 -13.99 6.87 5.96
CA GLY A 30 -13.27 7.95 6.64
C GLY A 30 -13.56 9.33 6.06
N ALA A 31 -13.02 10.38 6.71
CA ALA A 31 -13.14 11.77 6.29
C ALA A 31 -14.58 12.22 6.00
N GLY A 32 -15.53 11.87 6.90
CA GLY A 32 -16.94 12.21 6.72
C GLY A 32 -17.59 11.50 5.52
N GLY A 33 -17.15 10.29 5.20
CA GLY A 33 -17.70 9.48 4.09
C GLY A 33 -17.01 9.71 2.75
N MET A 34 -16.08 10.65 2.66
CA MET A 34 -15.37 10.95 1.40
C MET A 34 -14.35 9.91 0.99
N VAL A 35 -13.76 9.15 1.93
CA VAL A 35 -12.81 8.08 1.64
C VAL A 35 -13.43 6.74 1.98
N ARG A 36 -13.55 5.88 0.99
CA ARG A 36 -14.00 4.49 1.16
C ARG A 36 -12.95 3.53 0.61
N LEU A 37 -12.72 2.45 1.31
CA LEU A 37 -11.85 1.36 0.85
C LEU A 37 -12.28 0.03 1.47
N SER A 38 -11.85 -1.08 0.87
CA SER A 38 -11.99 -2.42 1.44
C SER A 38 -10.63 -2.95 1.87
N TYR A 39 -10.61 -3.78 2.91
CA TYR A 39 -9.38 -4.35 3.46
C TYR A 39 -9.62 -5.77 3.99
N PRO A 40 -8.59 -6.64 4.02
CA PRO A 40 -8.67 -7.98 4.61
C PRO A 40 -9.11 -7.92 6.07
N SER A 41 -10.05 -8.77 6.47
CA SER A 41 -10.63 -8.76 7.83
C SER A 41 -9.61 -9.04 8.95
N ALA A 42 -8.49 -9.66 8.61
CA ALA A 42 -7.37 -9.92 9.53
C ALA A 42 -6.57 -8.65 9.88
N LEU A 43 -6.71 -7.57 9.11
CA LEU A 43 -6.04 -6.30 9.39
C LEU A 43 -6.90 -5.41 10.27
N THR A 44 -6.21 -4.61 11.09
CA THR A 44 -6.87 -3.61 11.95
C THR A 44 -6.52 -2.21 11.46
N PRO A 45 -7.52 -1.40 11.05
CA PRO A 45 -7.28 0.00 10.72
C PRO A 45 -6.89 0.78 11.96
N THR A 46 -5.92 1.69 11.83
CA THR A 46 -5.52 2.56 12.92
C THR A 46 -5.48 4.03 12.48
N ARG A 47 -5.74 4.93 13.41
CA ARG A 47 -5.51 6.37 13.24
C ARG A 47 -4.23 6.84 13.95
N ASN A 48 -3.50 5.91 14.54
CA ASN A 48 -2.21 6.20 15.13
C ASN A 48 -1.14 6.26 14.03
N PHE A 49 -0.60 7.44 13.76
CA PHE A 49 0.47 7.71 12.80
C PHE A 49 1.83 7.91 13.50
N ALA A 50 1.94 7.56 14.77
CA ALA A 50 3.22 7.57 15.46
C ALA A 50 4.18 6.50 14.91
N GLY A 51 5.48 6.71 15.10
CA GLY A 51 6.53 5.79 14.71
C GLY A 51 6.90 5.85 13.22
N ARG A 52 6.98 4.70 12.56
CA ARG A 52 7.54 4.51 11.21
C ARG A 52 6.61 4.93 10.07
N ALA A 53 5.70 5.86 10.28
CA ALA A 53 4.80 6.34 9.25
C ALA A 53 5.51 7.36 8.34
N LEU A 54 5.42 7.20 7.02
CA LEU A 54 5.87 8.22 6.07
C LEU A 54 5.08 9.52 6.20
N MET A 55 3.80 9.39 6.52
CA MET A 55 2.90 10.49 6.80
C MET A 55 2.47 10.39 8.27
N ASN A 56 2.77 11.39 9.07
CA ASN A 56 2.21 11.48 10.42
C ASN A 56 0.82 12.15 10.41
N ALA A 57 0.18 12.24 11.57
CA ALA A 57 -1.13 12.85 11.71
C ALA A 57 -1.22 14.30 11.19
N GLY A 58 -0.10 15.03 11.15
CA GLY A 58 -0.01 16.41 10.66
C GLY A 58 0.51 16.55 9.22
N TRP A 59 0.54 15.48 8.42
CA TRP A 59 1.06 15.51 7.05
C TRP A 59 2.58 15.78 6.95
N ARG A 60 3.33 15.39 7.95
CA ARG A 60 4.81 15.45 7.93
C ARG A 60 5.39 14.19 7.32
N GLN A 61 6.53 14.34 6.67
CA GLN A 61 7.31 13.21 6.18
C GLN A 61 8.37 12.75 7.19
N ILE A 62 8.73 11.48 7.12
CA ILE A 62 9.77 10.89 7.99
C ILE A 62 11.17 11.38 7.61
N TRP A 63 11.43 11.62 6.31
CA TRP A 63 12.80 11.79 5.81
C TRP A 63 13.48 13.10 6.24
N ASP A 64 12.72 14.18 6.35
CA ASP A 64 13.29 15.50 6.65
C ASP A 64 12.62 16.21 7.83
N GLY A 65 11.55 15.63 8.36
CA GLY A 65 10.81 16.22 9.47
C GLY A 65 10.09 17.52 9.13
N SER A 66 10.25 18.02 7.90
CA SER A 66 9.67 19.29 7.47
C SER A 66 8.16 19.19 7.29
N PRO A 67 7.37 20.16 7.77
CA PRO A 67 5.95 20.22 7.49
C PRO A 67 5.76 20.59 6.00
N VAL A 68 5.14 19.69 5.23
CA VAL A 68 4.80 19.91 3.82
C VAL A 68 3.45 20.62 3.67
N GLY A 69 3.00 21.27 4.69
CA GLY A 69 1.70 21.90 4.77
C GLY A 69 0.82 21.27 5.85
N ARG A 70 -0.42 21.75 5.94
CA ARG A 70 -1.40 21.23 6.89
C ARG A 70 -2.23 20.13 6.24
N GLY A 71 -2.27 18.96 6.86
CA GLY A 71 -3.09 17.85 6.42
C GLY A 71 -3.50 16.97 7.58
N VAL A 72 -4.30 15.96 7.29
CA VAL A 72 -4.86 15.02 8.26
C VAL A 72 -4.66 13.60 7.76
N GLY A 73 -4.06 12.74 8.60
CA GLY A 73 -4.07 11.31 8.40
C GLY A 73 -5.47 10.75 8.68
N ILE A 74 -5.98 9.93 7.77
CA ILE A 74 -7.31 9.31 7.86
C ILE A 74 -7.23 7.94 8.48
N VAL A 75 -6.37 7.10 7.91
CA VAL A 75 -6.22 5.69 8.31
C VAL A 75 -4.86 5.15 7.86
N ARG A 76 -4.33 4.23 8.65
CA ARG A 76 -3.17 3.42 8.35
C ARG A 76 -3.51 1.95 8.54
N PHE A 77 -3.08 1.12 7.60
CA PHE A 77 -2.99 -0.33 7.70
C PHE A 77 -1.52 -0.71 7.68
N TRP A 78 -1.14 -1.65 8.51
CA TRP A 78 0.24 -2.14 8.53
C TRP A 78 0.29 -3.58 8.99
N GLN A 79 1.29 -4.28 8.53
CA GLN A 79 1.56 -5.66 8.91
C GLN A 79 3.06 -5.93 8.90
N VAL A 80 3.53 -6.55 9.97
CA VAL A 80 4.88 -7.10 10.01
C VAL A 80 4.92 -8.37 9.16
N ALA A 81 5.98 -8.55 8.39
CA ALA A 81 6.18 -9.67 7.50
C ALA A 81 7.60 -10.24 7.62
N LYS A 82 7.76 -11.50 7.22
CA LYS A 82 9.06 -12.14 7.03
C LYS A 82 9.65 -11.66 5.70
N PRO A 83 10.86 -11.08 5.70
CA PRO A 83 11.52 -10.70 4.46
C PRO A 83 11.84 -11.93 3.59
N SER A 84 11.97 -11.70 2.29
CA SER A 84 12.25 -12.77 1.32
C SER A 84 13.63 -13.40 1.50
N ASP A 85 14.60 -12.63 2.00
CA ASP A 85 15.98 -13.09 2.30
C ASP A 85 16.10 -13.74 3.69
N GLY A 86 15.01 -13.80 4.46
CA GLY A 86 14.98 -14.33 5.82
C GLY A 86 15.67 -13.49 6.88
N GLN A 87 16.22 -12.31 6.53
CA GLN A 87 16.99 -11.49 7.44
C GLN A 87 16.21 -10.25 7.92
N GLY A 88 16.12 -10.08 9.25
CA GLY A 88 15.48 -8.91 9.84
C GLY A 88 13.95 -8.94 9.79
N GLN A 89 13.34 -7.77 9.67
CA GLN A 89 11.89 -7.57 9.69
C GLN A 89 11.48 -6.60 8.60
N VAL A 90 10.37 -6.88 7.95
CA VAL A 90 9.71 -5.97 7.00
C VAL A 90 8.36 -5.56 7.56
N THR A 91 8.01 -4.30 7.41
CA THR A 91 6.66 -3.78 7.65
C THR A 91 6.08 -3.29 6.34
N GLU A 92 4.97 -3.88 5.93
CA GLU A 92 4.18 -3.45 4.79
C GLU A 92 3.03 -2.58 5.28
N MET A 93 2.80 -1.43 4.64
CA MET A 93 1.76 -0.52 5.09
C MET A 93 1.11 0.27 3.96
N VAL A 94 -0.13 0.72 4.22
CA VAL A 94 -0.86 1.72 3.44
C VAL A 94 -1.29 2.82 4.39
N GLN A 95 -1.05 4.06 3.98
CA GLN A 95 -1.48 5.25 4.69
C GLN A 95 -2.35 6.11 3.77
N VAL A 96 -3.43 6.64 4.31
CA VAL A 96 -4.34 7.53 3.58
C VAL A 96 -4.51 8.81 4.37
N GLY A 97 -4.42 9.93 3.68
CA GLY A 97 -4.60 11.25 4.27
C GLY A 97 -5.18 12.25 3.27
N PHE A 98 -5.50 13.45 3.75
CA PHE A 98 -5.94 14.55 2.89
C PHE A 98 -5.46 15.90 3.43
N SER A 99 -5.45 16.90 2.56
CA SER A 99 -5.21 18.30 2.92
C SER A 99 -6.13 19.22 2.13
N ARG A 100 -6.63 20.26 2.79
CA ARG A 100 -7.39 21.36 2.19
C ARG A 100 -6.59 22.67 2.19
N SER A 101 -5.34 22.64 2.64
CA SER A 101 -4.45 23.79 2.56
C SER A 101 -4.25 24.17 1.10
N ALA A 102 -4.50 25.43 0.75
CA ALA A 102 -4.35 25.93 -0.62
C ALA A 102 -2.94 25.63 -1.17
N ALA A 103 -1.90 25.77 -0.35
CA ALA A 103 -0.52 25.48 -0.74
C ALA A 103 -0.31 24.00 -1.07
N VAL A 104 -0.93 23.07 -0.29
CA VAL A 104 -0.84 21.63 -0.57
C VAL A 104 -1.67 21.24 -1.79
N VAL A 105 -2.85 21.84 -1.96
CA VAL A 105 -3.72 21.59 -3.12
C VAL A 105 -3.03 22.04 -4.41
N ALA A 106 -2.41 23.20 -4.41
CA ALA A 106 -1.69 23.76 -5.57
C ALA A 106 -0.51 22.84 -6.01
N THR A 107 0.13 22.15 -5.08
CA THR A 107 1.27 21.28 -5.35
C THR A 107 0.95 19.80 -5.10
N CYS A 108 -0.33 19.41 -5.13
CA CYS A 108 -0.78 18.09 -4.68
C CYS A 108 -0.05 16.95 -5.38
N GLY A 109 0.26 17.07 -6.66
CA GLY A 109 0.98 16.03 -7.40
C GLY A 109 2.32 15.63 -6.78
N THR A 110 2.96 16.55 -6.05
CA THR A 110 4.26 16.31 -5.40
C THR A 110 4.23 16.52 -3.88
N ALA A 111 3.06 16.90 -3.35
CA ALA A 111 2.92 17.17 -1.92
C ALA A 111 3.32 15.96 -1.07
N GLY A 112 4.19 16.20 -0.12
CA GLY A 112 4.64 15.16 0.78
C GLY A 112 5.66 14.19 0.18
N LEU A 113 6.31 14.50 -0.92
CA LEU A 113 7.41 13.71 -1.48
C LEU A 113 8.76 14.26 -1.00
N LYS A 114 9.73 13.36 -0.83
CA LYS A 114 11.11 13.75 -0.56
C LYS A 114 11.64 14.58 -1.74
N SER A 115 12.17 15.75 -1.45
CA SER A 115 12.76 16.63 -2.47
C SER A 115 13.89 15.93 -3.22
N GLY A 116 13.81 15.92 -4.54
CA GLY A 116 14.89 15.43 -5.42
C GLY A 116 15.06 13.92 -5.53
N SER A 117 14.27 13.09 -4.83
CA SER A 117 14.46 11.63 -4.81
C SER A 117 13.32 10.82 -5.45
N GLY A 118 12.21 11.43 -5.78
CA GLY A 118 11.04 10.73 -6.31
C GLY A 118 11.11 10.50 -7.81
N ARG A 119 11.06 9.25 -8.27
CA ARG A 119 10.88 8.91 -9.69
C ARG A 119 9.39 8.90 -10.04
N ARG A 120 8.99 9.73 -10.99
CA ARG A 120 7.62 9.72 -11.49
C ARG A 120 7.31 8.41 -12.21
N LEU A 121 6.15 7.84 -11.90
CA LEU A 121 5.59 6.66 -12.55
C LEU A 121 4.38 7.06 -13.41
N PRO A 122 3.90 6.16 -14.30
CA PRO A 122 2.65 6.36 -15.02
C PRO A 122 1.50 6.63 -14.06
N ASN A 123 0.62 7.54 -14.43
CA ASN A 123 -0.58 7.82 -13.66
C ASN A 123 -1.46 6.57 -13.54
N ARG A 124 -2.20 6.45 -12.44
CA ARG A 124 -3.18 5.39 -12.23
C ARG A 124 -4.60 5.94 -12.16
N MET A 125 -5.56 5.16 -12.63
CA MET A 125 -6.97 5.40 -12.41
C MET A 125 -7.43 4.57 -11.22
N LEU A 126 -7.86 5.21 -10.13
CA LEU A 126 -8.41 4.54 -8.94
C LEU A 126 -9.68 5.25 -8.51
N GLY A 127 -10.75 4.48 -8.30
CA GLY A 127 -12.03 5.01 -7.85
C GLY A 127 -12.64 6.10 -8.76
N GLY A 128 -12.34 6.06 -10.07
CA GLY A 128 -12.79 7.05 -11.04
C GLY A 128 -11.96 8.32 -11.11
N HIS A 129 -10.87 8.43 -10.34
CA HIS A 129 -9.97 9.60 -10.35
C HIS A 129 -8.60 9.25 -10.90
N ARG A 130 -7.95 10.21 -11.57
CA ARG A 130 -6.57 10.10 -12.04
C ARG A 130 -5.61 10.48 -10.92
N TRP A 131 -4.71 9.57 -10.60
CA TRP A 131 -3.69 9.75 -9.57
C TRP A 131 -2.31 9.94 -10.19
N THR A 132 -1.62 10.97 -9.74
CA THR A 132 -0.18 11.11 -9.96
C THR A 132 0.55 10.12 -9.06
N VAL A 133 1.54 9.41 -9.61
CA VAL A 133 2.24 8.35 -8.89
C VAL A 133 3.75 8.60 -8.90
N TYR A 134 4.38 8.41 -7.76
CA TYR A 134 5.83 8.47 -7.59
C TYR A 134 6.34 7.25 -6.83
N ALA A 135 7.52 6.78 -7.21
CA ALA A 135 8.32 5.88 -6.41
C ALA A 135 9.38 6.68 -5.65
N ASN A 136 9.45 6.48 -4.35
CA ASN A 136 10.44 7.07 -3.47
C ASN A 136 11.15 5.98 -2.68
N GLY A 137 12.38 6.24 -2.30
CA GLY A 137 13.13 5.34 -1.44
C GLY A 137 14.19 6.09 -0.63
N ASP A 138 14.55 5.49 0.49
CA ASP A 138 15.66 5.92 1.33
C ASP A 138 16.29 4.72 2.01
N ALA A 139 17.60 4.75 2.21
CA ALA A 139 18.33 3.69 2.87
C ALA A 139 19.39 4.28 3.79
N GLY A 140 19.51 3.72 4.97
CA GLY A 140 20.55 4.04 5.94
C GLY A 140 20.98 2.77 6.65
N MET A 141 22.20 2.69 7.08
CA MET A 141 22.92 1.56 7.69
C MET A 141 22.18 0.20 7.77
N SER A 142 21.11 0.10 8.54
CA SER A 142 20.33 -1.14 8.74
C SER A 142 18.86 -1.01 8.38
N GLN A 143 18.46 0.11 7.79
CA GLN A 143 17.05 0.42 7.49
C GLN A 143 16.88 0.81 6.02
N GLN A 144 15.76 0.40 5.45
CA GLN A 144 15.38 0.77 4.09
C GLN A 144 13.88 1.09 4.05
N VAL A 145 13.54 2.16 3.36
CA VAL A 145 12.16 2.55 3.06
C VAL A 145 11.98 2.62 1.55
N ASN A 146 10.97 1.95 1.04
CA ASN A 146 10.49 2.10 -0.32
C ASN A 146 9.02 2.49 -0.27
N ALA A 147 8.62 3.45 -1.10
CA ALA A 147 7.26 3.92 -1.13
C ALA A 147 6.76 4.17 -2.56
N THR A 148 5.49 3.83 -2.79
CA THR A 148 4.72 4.32 -3.92
C THR A 148 3.72 5.34 -3.39
N ASN A 149 3.87 6.59 -3.82
CA ASN A 149 3.07 7.71 -3.38
C ASN A 149 2.06 8.09 -4.46
N LEU A 150 0.78 8.08 -4.14
CA LEU A 150 -0.31 8.45 -5.03
C LEU A 150 -0.97 9.74 -4.53
N ARG A 151 -1.20 10.68 -5.45
CA ARG A 151 -1.77 12.00 -5.16
C ARG A 151 -2.86 12.35 -6.17
N THR A 152 -3.97 12.89 -5.69
CA THR A 152 -5.05 13.40 -6.55
C THR A 152 -5.76 14.58 -5.90
N VAL A 153 -6.35 15.47 -6.71
CA VAL A 153 -7.22 16.54 -6.23
C VAL A 153 -8.66 16.21 -6.61
N VAL A 154 -9.54 16.23 -5.61
CA VAL A 154 -10.98 16.07 -5.80
C VAL A 154 -11.66 17.18 -4.98
N ASP A 155 -12.51 17.97 -5.61
CA ASP A 155 -13.28 19.05 -4.99
C ASP A 155 -12.43 19.95 -4.06
N GLY A 156 -11.30 20.45 -4.59
CA GLY A 156 -10.39 21.34 -3.86
C GLY A 156 -9.67 20.69 -2.67
N THR A 157 -9.65 19.38 -2.59
CA THR A 157 -8.95 18.61 -1.54
C THR A 157 -7.88 17.74 -2.16
N CYS A 158 -6.66 17.85 -1.68
CA CYS A 158 -5.55 16.94 -2.03
C CYS A 158 -5.65 15.67 -1.20
N TYR A 159 -5.77 14.53 -1.85
CA TYR A 159 -5.72 13.21 -1.22
C TYR A 159 -4.38 12.55 -1.48
N ALA A 160 -3.88 11.85 -0.46
CA ALA A 160 -2.65 11.09 -0.52
C ALA A 160 -2.89 9.63 -0.11
N VAL A 161 -2.27 8.74 -0.86
CA VAL A 161 -2.12 7.34 -0.51
C VAL A 161 -0.65 6.99 -0.61
N ASP A 162 -0.06 6.48 0.47
CA ASP A 162 1.31 6.02 0.49
C ASP A 162 1.32 4.52 0.77
N ARG A 163 1.79 3.75 -0.20
CA ARG A 163 2.09 2.33 -0.10
C ARG A 163 3.57 2.19 0.26
N VAL A 164 3.87 1.65 1.43
CA VAL A 164 5.21 1.68 2.02
C VAL A 164 5.68 0.30 2.40
N THR A 165 6.92 -0.01 2.06
CA THR A 165 7.71 -1.13 2.59
C THR A 165 8.83 -0.56 3.43
N TYR A 166 8.89 -0.94 4.69
CA TYR A 166 9.95 -0.54 5.62
C TYR A 166 10.67 -1.78 6.12
N ALA A 167 11.96 -1.90 5.84
CA ALA A 167 12.80 -3.02 6.23
C ALA A 167 13.82 -2.60 7.29
N VAL A 168 14.07 -3.49 8.27
CA VAL A 168 15.08 -3.33 9.32
C VAL A 168 15.87 -4.62 9.44
N LYS A 169 17.12 -4.61 9.02
CA LYS A 169 17.99 -5.81 9.01
C LYS A 169 18.36 -6.30 10.42
N ALA A 170 18.51 -5.38 11.37
CA ALA A 170 18.91 -5.72 12.75
C ALA A 170 17.75 -6.22 13.63
N ALA A 171 16.51 -6.23 13.13
CA ALA A 171 15.36 -6.69 13.90
C ALA A 171 15.22 -8.22 13.83
N ALA A 172 14.83 -8.85 14.96
CA ALA A 172 14.50 -10.27 14.95
C ALA A 172 13.27 -10.55 14.07
N PRO A 173 13.28 -11.60 13.24
CA PRO A 173 12.14 -11.94 12.40
C PRO A 173 10.94 -12.36 13.26
N ALA A 174 9.76 -11.88 12.91
CA ALA A 174 8.51 -12.24 13.59
C ALA A 174 8.11 -13.67 13.24
N ARG A 175 8.13 -14.59 14.21
CA ARG A 175 7.96 -16.05 13.99
C ARG A 175 6.66 -16.40 13.26
N ASN A 176 5.54 -15.76 13.59
CA ASN A 176 4.20 -16.05 13.04
C ASN A 176 3.73 -15.02 11.99
N ALA A 177 4.64 -14.20 11.48
CA ALA A 177 4.29 -13.22 10.45
C ALA A 177 4.09 -13.89 9.07
N PRO A 178 3.24 -13.34 8.21
CA PRO A 178 3.14 -13.77 6.82
C PRO A 178 4.46 -13.52 6.07
N THR A 179 4.60 -14.10 4.90
CA THR A 179 5.68 -13.71 3.99
C THR A 179 5.48 -12.28 3.50
N GLN A 180 6.57 -11.61 3.14
CA GLN A 180 6.52 -10.27 2.58
C GLN A 180 5.61 -10.20 1.34
N ALA A 181 5.64 -11.20 0.47
CA ALA A 181 4.79 -11.24 -0.72
C ALA A 181 3.29 -11.25 -0.37
N VAL A 182 2.89 -12.01 0.64
CA VAL A 182 1.49 -12.06 1.10
C VAL A 182 1.08 -10.71 1.71
N ALA A 183 1.90 -10.14 2.59
CA ALA A 183 1.61 -8.86 3.21
C ALA A 183 1.57 -7.73 2.17
N ALA A 184 2.49 -7.72 1.20
CA ALA A 184 2.53 -6.77 0.10
C ALA A 184 1.25 -6.85 -0.74
N ALA A 185 0.83 -8.04 -1.14
CA ALA A 185 -0.40 -8.24 -1.92
C ALA A 185 -1.65 -7.75 -1.19
N GLN A 186 -1.73 -7.93 0.13
CA GLN A 186 -2.83 -7.40 0.95
C GLN A 186 -2.87 -5.87 0.94
N MET A 187 -1.72 -5.21 1.04
CA MET A 187 -1.64 -3.74 0.98
C MET A 187 -2.00 -3.22 -0.42
N ASP A 188 -1.56 -3.90 -1.47
CA ASP A 188 -1.89 -3.54 -2.86
C ASP A 188 -3.39 -3.71 -3.15
N ALA A 189 -4.01 -4.74 -2.60
CA ALA A 189 -5.46 -4.94 -2.66
C ALA A 189 -6.23 -3.79 -1.99
N ILE A 190 -5.77 -3.28 -0.84
CA ILE A 190 -6.37 -2.10 -0.20
C ILE A 190 -6.30 -0.89 -1.14
N VAL A 191 -5.11 -0.60 -1.70
CA VAL A 191 -4.92 0.54 -2.62
C VAL A 191 -5.85 0.44 -3.81
N ALA A 192 -6.03 -0.74 -4.40
CA ALA A 192 -6.88 -0.97 -5.56
C ALA A 192 -8.37 -0.66 -5.31
N THR A 193 -8.83 -0.71 -4.06
CA THR A 193 -10.24 -0.49 -3.70
C THR A 193 -10.56 0.95 -3.28
N ILE A 194 -9.56 1.83 -3.22
CA ILE A 194 -9.75 3.22 -2.75
C ILE A 194 -10.68 3.98 -3.68
N LYS A 195 -11.70 4.57 -3.08
CA LYS A 195 -12.66 5.47 -3.75
C LYS A 195 -12.73 6.78 -2.99
N ILE A 196 -12.66 7.88 -3.74
CA ILE A 196 -12.90 9.22 -3.20
C ILE A 196 -14.28 9.66 -3.65
N GLY A 197 -15.15 9.92 -2.68
CA GLY A 197 -16.49 10.47 -2.93
C GLY A 197 -16.43 11.99 -3.13
N ARG A 198 -17.42 12.54 -3.84
CA ARG A 198 -17.64 13.97 -3.88
C ARG A 198 -18.33 14.44 -2.60
N ARG A 199 -18.06 15.66 -2.17
CA ARG A 199 -18.90 16.34 -1.17
C ARG A 199 -20.31 16.53 -1.74
N ARG A 200 -21.29 16.09 -1.00
CA ARG A 200 -22.69 16.51 -1.23
C ARG A 200 -22.94 17.84 -0.54
#